data_ac92fd952add249972238d81c575cd6d
#
_entry.id   ac92fd952add249972238d81c575cd6d
#
_cell.length_a   1.000
_cell.length_b   1.000
_cell.length_c   1.000
_cell.angle_alpha   90.00
_cell.angle_beta   90.00
_cell.angle_gamma   90.00
#
_symmetry.space_group_name_H-M   'P 1'
#
loop_
_entity.id
_entity.type
_entity.pdbx_description
1 polymer ?
#
loop_
_entity_poly.entity_id
_entity_poly.type
_entity_poly.pdbx_seq_one_letter_code
_entity_poly.pdbx_strand_id
1 'polypeptide(L)'
;MPAPFLPYYTAVADRIVLFLAGRRVAVEQRFPGSDNLVFRRHAPGAGADTWIHIDDRDDLIAWARQYAVGLHAHIRSEKRGAWFVIDIDSRERPLEMARLAAIHTFDVLTAQGIAPLVTFSGSDGFHVMWDVPRLGKTSDAALWELERAVVRSVACEVERLLRDDPAARPIREAVGAGQPLITTSSADREHVQALLFDEYILKDNANFRVPFSIHPHTGLASVPLDRAHLATFTPEEASPKAVAAQWPITPLPRHTLRQVRQMLEAWRLRGC
;
A
#
# COMPACT_ATOMS: atom_id res chain seq x y z
N MET A 1 -11.01 -0.37 29.84
CA MET A 1 -10.73 0.95 29.22
C MET A 1 -11.34 0.96 27.82
N PRO A 2 -11.88 2.09 27.35
CA PRO A 2 -12.41 2.17 25.99
C PRO A 2 -11.32 1.94 24.95
N ALA A 3 -11.68 1.36 23.79
CA ALA A 3 -10.76 1.12 22.70
C ALA A 3 -10.32 2.47 22.09
N PRO A 4 -9.02 2.77 22.00
CA PRO A 4 -8.52 4.11 21.70
C PRO A 4 -8.89 4.61 20.29
N PHE A 5 -9.01 3.71 19.31
CA PHE A 5 -9.33 4.06 17.93
C PHE A 5 -10.81 3.85 17.56
N LEU A 6 -11.68 3.47 18.51
CA LEU A 6 -13.11 3.30 18.27
C LEU A 6 -13.78 4.57 17.72
N PRO A 7 -13.55 5.79 18.27
CA PRO A 7 -14.14 7.01 17.73
C PRO A 7 -13.66 7.28 16.29
N TYR A 8 -12.39 7.04 16.00
CA TYR A 8 -11.81 7.20 14.68
C TYR A 8 -12.47 6.25 13.67
N TYR A 9 -12.47 4.95 13.95
CA TYR A 9 -13.07 3.96 13.04
C TYR A 9 -14.57 4.16 12.86
N THR A 10 -15.25 4.67 13.87
CA THR A 10 -16.66 5.06 13.75
C THR A 10 -16.85 6.20 12.74
N ALA A 11 -15.94 7.18 12.74
CA ALA A 11 -16.01 8.33 11.83
C ALA A 11 -15.60 7.99 10.37
N VAL A 12 -14.68 7.03 10.17
CA VAL A 12 -14.19 6.67 8.84
C VAL A 12 -14.81 5.39 8.27
N ALA A 13 -15.77 4.79 8.95
CA ALA A 13 -16.30 3.46 8.64
C ALA A 13 -16.70 3.31 7.17
N ASP A 14 -17.49 4.22 6.64
CA ASP A 14 -18.00 4.14 5.26
C ASP A 14 -16.90 4.28 4.21
N ARG A 15 -15.77 4.92 4.58
CA ARG A 15 -14.59 5.08 3.72
C ARG A 15 -13.73 3.83 3.70
N ILE A 16 -13.45 3.23 4.86
CA ILE A 16 -12.53 2.09 4.97
C ILE A 16 -13.19 0.77 4.53
N VAL A 17 -14.49 0.59 4.76
CA VAL A 17 -15.24 -0.60 4.35
C VAL A 17 -15.21 -0.79 2.82
N LEU A 18 -15.11 0.27 2.03
CA LEU A 18 -14.94 0.18 0.57
C LEU A 18 -13.74 -0.68 0.14
N PHE A 19 -12.69 -0.72 0.98
CA PHE A 19 -11.47 -1.48 0.72
C PHE A 19 -11.49 -2.88 1.37
N LEU A 20 -12.30 -3.09 2.41
CA LEU A 20 -12.35 -4.33 3.16
C LEU A 20 -13.41 -5.30 2.63
N ALA A 21 -14.60 -4.78 2.25
CA ALA A 21 -15.75 -5.59 1.90
C ALA A 21 -15.46 -6.59 0.76
N GLY A 22 -15.84 -7.85 0.96
CA GLY A 22 -15.64 -8.95 0.03
C GLY A 22 -14.21 -9.47 -0.06
N ARG A 23 -13.34 -9.11 0.90
CA ARG A 23 -11.95 -9.59 1.00
C ARG A 23 -11.70 -10.29 2.31
N ARG A 24 -10.71 -11.18 2.33
CA ARG A 24 -10.13 -11.69 3.57
C ARG A 24 -9.39 -10.55 4.25
N VAL A 25 -9.56 -10.41 5.56
CA VAL A 25 -8.99 -9.30 6.34
C VAL A 25 -8.03 -9.84 7.39
N ALA A 26 -6.98 -9.09 7.64
CA ALA A 26 -6.15 -9.28 8.83
C ALA A 26 -6.25 -8.03 9.71
N VAL A 27 -6.33 -8.25 11.01
CA VAL A 27 -6.51 -7.21 12.03
C VAL A 27 -5.33 -7.20 12.97
N GLU A 28 -4.69 -6.05 13.13
CA GLU A 28 -3.72 -5.80 14.21
C GLU A 28 -4.45 -5.26 15.42
N GLN A 29 -4.26 -5.88 16.56
CA GLN A 29 -4.86 -5.47 17.84
C GLN A 29 -3.77 -5.09 18.83
N ARG A 30 -4.06 -4.03 19.63
CA ARG A 30 -3.24 -3.63 20.76
C ARG A 30 -4.11 -3.57 22.02
N PHE A 31 -3.94 -4.55 22.89
CA PHE A 31 -4.71 -4.62 24.13
C PHE A 31 -4.17 -3.68 25.20
N PRO A 32 -5.02 -3.15 26.09
CA PRO A 32 -4.60 -2.31 27.21
C PRO A 32 -3.55 -3.01 28.10
N GLY A 33 -2.49 -2.27 28.43
CA GLY A 33 -1.41 -2.80 29.27
C GLY A 33 -0.45 -3.75 28.55
N SER A 34 -0.54 -3.87 27.22
CA SER A 34 0.38 -4.67 26.40
C SER A 34 1.00 -3.82 25.30
N ASP A 35 2.33 -3.89 25.18
CA ASP A 35 3.05 -3.29 24.06
C ASP A 35 3.05 -4.22 22.83
N ASN A 36 2.66 -5.48 23.01
CA ASN A 36 2.63 -6.45 21.93
C ASN A 36 1.43 -6.24 21.00
N LEU A 37 1.70 -6.27 19.71
CA LEU A 37 0.70 -6.33 18.67
C LEU A 37 0.30 -7.78 18.41
N VAL A 38 -0.99 -8.03 18.29
CA VAL A 38 -1.54 -9.33 17.89
C VAL A 38 -2.06 -9.21 16.48
N PHE A 39 -1.44 -9.91 15.54
CA PHE A 39 -1.88 -9.97 14.16
C PHE A 39 -2.79 -11.18 13.94
N ARG A 40 -4.05 -10.94 13.60
CA ARG A 40 -5.06 -11.98 13.42
C ARG A 40 -5.57 -12.04 11.98
N ARG A 41 -5.62 -13.23 11.44
CA ARG A 41 -6.27 -13.57 10.16
C ARG A 41 -7.60 -14.32 10.35
N HIS A 42 -7.78 -14.92 11.52
CA HIS A 42 -8.93 -15.73 11.88
C HIS A 42 -9.58 -15.19 13.13
N ALA A 43 -10.91 -15.27 13.19
CA ALA A 43 -11.65 -14.85 14.38
C ALA A 43 -11.30 -15.74 15.59
N PRO A 44 -11.24 -15.18 16.81
CA PRO A 44 -10.98 -15.96 18.03
C PRO A 44 -11.98 -17.10 18.18
N GLY A 45 -11.48 -18.32 18.42
CA GLY A 45 -12.31 -19.52 18.56
C GLY A 45 -12.84 -20.12 17.27
N ALA A 46 -12.59 -19.52 16.12
CA ALA A 46 -12.93 -20.08 14.84
C ALA A 46 -11.83 -21.04 14.34
N GLY A 47 -12.20 -22.01 13.48
CA GLY A 47 -11.23 -22.90 12.86
C GLY A 47 -10.22 -22.18 11.95
N ALA A 48 -9.11 -22.84 11.65
CA ALA A 48 -8.01 -22.28 10.86
C ALA A 48 -8.42 -21.81 9.44
N ASP A 49 -9.52 -22.30 8.93
CA ASP A 49 -10.04 -21.96 7.59
C ASP A 49 -11.05 -20.78 7.62
N THR A 50 -11.34 -20.24 8.80
CA THR A 50 -12.32 -19.15 8.95
C THR A 50 -11.63 -17.81 8.96
N TRP A 51 -11.51 -17.20 7.81
CA TRP A 51 -10.94 -15.86 7.65
C TRP A 51 -11.83 -14.79 8.25
N ILE A 52 -11.21 -13.72 8.75
CA ILE A 52 -11.93 -12.50 9.14
C ILE A 52 -12.46 -11.82 7.87
N HIS A 53 -13.73 -11.41 7.93
CA HIS A 53 -14.38 -10.54 6.96
C HIS A 53 -14.89 -9.31 7.68
N ILE A 54 -14.84 -8.17 7.02
CA ILE A 54 -15.42 -6.89 7.46
C ILE A 54 -16.14 -6.33 6.23
N ASP A 55 -17.41 -6.66 6.13
CA ASP A 55 -18.22 -6.37 4.95
C ASP A 55 -19.04 -5.10 5.11
N ASP A 56 -19.24 -4.65 6.33
CA ASP A 56 -20.02 -3.45 6.65
C ASP A 56 -19.45 -2.67 7.85
N ARG A 57 -20.18 -1.60 8.20
CA ARG A 57 -19.85 -0.71 9.30
C ARG A 57 -19.89 -1.42 10.66
N ASP A 58 -20.86 -2.29 10.87
CA ASP A 58 -21.08 -2.94 12.18
C ASP A 58 -19.96 -3.96 12.43
N ASP A 59 -19.53 -4.70 11.45
CA ASP A 59 -18.35 -5.59 11.49
C ASP A 59 -17.11 -4.80 11.90
N LEU A 60 -16.86 -3.66 11.22
CA LEU A 60 -15.72 -2.81 11.54
C LEU A 60 -15.75 -2.32 12.99
N ILE A 61 -16.91 -1.85 13.45
CA ILE A 61 -17.07 -1.34 14.81
C ILE A 61 -16.91 -2.46 15.84
N ALA A 62 -17.37 -3.67 15.53
CA ALA A 62 -17.15 -4.83 16.39
C ALA A 62 -15.65 -5.11 16.60
N TRP A 63 -14.84 -5.04 15.53
CA TRP A 63 -13.38 -5.18 15.65
C TRP A 63 -12.72 -3.98 16.33
N ALA A 64 -13.17 -2.76 16.05
CA ALA A 64 -12.66 -1.56 16.72
C ALA A 64 -12.89 -1.62 18.25
N ARG A 65 -14.03 -2.14 18.72
CA ARG A 65 -14.32 -2.39 20.14
C ARG A 65 -13.39 -3.43 20.76
N GLN A 66 -12.85 -4.34 19.94
CA GLN A 66 -11.88 -5.35 20.34
C GLN A 66 -10.43 -4.86 20.18
N TYR A 67 -10.19 -3.56 20.25
CA TYR A 67 -8.87 -2.93 20.20
C TYR A 67 -8.14 -3.10 18.85
N ALA A 68 -8.86 -3.18 17.75
CA ALA A 68 -8.25 -3.11 16.43
C ALA A 68 -7.53 -1.76 16.26
N VAL A 69 -6.29 -1.83 15.76
CA VAL A 69 -5.44 -0.68 15.42
C VAL A 69 -5.20 -0.68 13.92
N GLY A 70 -4.59 -1.72 13.35
CA GLY A 70 -4.30 -1.85 11.95
C GLY A 70 -5.26 -2.79 11.24
N LEU A 71 -5.64 -2.44 10.03
CA LEU A 71 -6.51 -3.23 9.16
C LEU A 71 -5.83 -3.46 7.81
N HIS A 72 -5.80 -4.72 7.39
CA HIS A 72 -5.18 -5.16 6.15
C HIS A 72 -6.18 -6.00 5.37
N ALA A 73 -6.24 -5.80 4.06
CA ALA A 73 -7.01 -6.67 3.19
C ALA A 73 -6.08 -7.57 2.37
N HIS A 74 -6.51 -8.79 2.13
CA HIS A 74 -5.84 -9.66 1.17
C HIS A 74 -5.95 -9.04 -0.22
N ILE A 75 -4.81 -8.91 -0.92
CA ILE A 75 -4.78 -8.23 -2.22
C ILE A 75 -5.53 -9.00 -3.31
N ARG A 76 -5.83 -10.28 -3.08
CA ARG A 76 -6.65 -11.11 -3.97
C ARG A 76 -8.00 -11.43 -3.35
N SER A 77 -9.00 -11.49 -4.19
CA SER A 77 -10.34 -11.92 -3.81
C SER A 77 -11.00 -12.63 -4.99
N GLU A 78 -11.57 -13.79 -4.74
CA GLU A 78 -12.37 -14.53 -5.73
C GLU A 78 -13.55 -13.69 -6.25
N LYS A 79 -14.13 -12.85 -5.39
CA LYS A 79 -15.29 -12.01 -5.70
C LYS A 79 -14.92 -10.67 -6.31
N ARG A 80 -13.75 -10.10 -5.95
CA ARG A 80 -13.36 -8.71 -6.25
C ARG A 80 -12.15 -8.60 -7.18
N GLY A 81 -11.52 -9.71 -7.56
CA GLY A 81 -10.29 -9.69 -8.36
C GLY A 81 -9.04 -9.38 -7.53
N ALA A 82 -8.03 -8.78 -8.14
CA ALA A 82 -6.76 -8.48 -7.51
C ALA A 82 -6.50 -6.98 -7.42
N TRP A 83 -5.87 -6.57 -6.33
CA TRP A 83 -5.16 -5.30 -6.28
C TRP A 83 -3.74 -5.49 -6.76
N PHE A 84 -3.32 -4.66 -7.68
CA PHE A 84 -1.91 -4.46 -7.99
C PHE A 84 -1.39 -3.41 -7.04
N VAL A 85 -0.31 -3.72 -6.37
CA VAL A 85 0.26 -2.87 -5.32
C VAL A 85 1.76 -2.72 -5.50
N ILE A 86 2.25 -1.51 -5.25
CA ILE A 86 3.67 -1.18 -5.17
C ILE A 86 3.87 -0.53 -3.81
N ASP A 87 4.73 -1.12 -2.99
CA ASP A 87 5.10 -0.62 -1.67
C ASP A 87 6.44 0.11 -1.79
N ILE A 88 6.44 1.39 -1.46
CA ILE A 88 7.59 2.29 -1.61
C ILE A 88 8.03 2.76 -0.24
N ASP A 89 9.17 2.24 0.24
CA ASP A 89 9.73 2.58 1.55
C ASP A 89 11.00 3.41 1.43
N SER A 90 11.14 4.39 2.32
CA SER A 90 12.36 5.19 2.45
C SER A 90 13.48 4.49 3.22
N ARG A 91 13.21 3.36 3.89
CA ARG A 91 14.18 2.61 4.69
C ARG A 91 14.91 3.49 5.71
N GLU A 92 14.18 4.11 6.63
CA GLU A 92 14.71 5.00 7.68
C GLU A 92 15.30 6.33 7.15
N ARG A 93 15.05 6.65 5.88
CA ARG A 93 15.44 7.93 5.28
C ARG A 93 14.32 8.94 5.37
N PRO A 94 14.60 10.21 5.06
CA PRO A 94 13.55 11.21 4.98
C PRO A 94 12.41 10.78 4.04
N LEU A 95 11.17 10.95 4.49
CA LEU A 95 9.96 10.59 3.75
C LEU A 95 9.90 11.25 2.37
N GLU A 96 10.53 12.42 2.23
CA GLU A 96 10.66 13.17 0.98
C GLU A 96 11.27 12.33 -0.16
N MET A 97 12.17 11.41 0.15
CA MET A 97 12.79 10.54 -0.84
C MET A 97 11.78 9.53 -1.39
N ALA A 98 11.01 8.87 -0.50
CA ALA A 98 9.92 7.98 -0.92
C ALA A 98 8.80 8.74 -1.63
N ARG A 99 8.51 9.99 -1.19
CA ARG A 99 7.52 10.86 -1.83
C ARG A 99 7.90 11.19 -3.27
N LEU A 100 9.15 11.54 -3.53
CA LEU A 100 9.63 11.80 -4.88
C LEU A 100 9.49 10.56 -5.77
N ALA A 101 9.85 9.39 -5.26
CA ALA A 101 9.66 8.13 -5.98
C ALA A 101 8.17 7.82 -6.23
N ALA A 102 7.29 8.08 -5.26
CA ALA A 102 5.84 7.91 -5.42
C ALA A 102 5.25 8.86 -6.47
N ILE A 103 5.76 10.10 -6.54
CA ILE A 103 5.42 11.08 -7.57
C ILE A 103 5.78 10.54 -8.96
N HIS A 104 7.02 10.11 -9.16
CA HIS A 104 7.46 9.53 -10.42
C HIS A 104 6.68 8.24 -10.76
N THR A 105 6.39 7.40 -9.76
CA THR A 105 5.57 6.19 -9.96
C THR A 105 4.18 6.54 -10.47
N PHE A 106 3.52 7.54 -9.86
CA PHE A 106 2.23 8.04 -10.33
C PHE A 106 2.29 8.50 -11.79
N ASP A 107 3.29 9.33 -12.11
CA ASP A 107 3.44 9.94 -13.43
C ASP A 107 3.76 8.86 -14.50
N VAL A 108 4.64 7.91 -14.20
CA VAL A 108 5.00 6.77 -15.07
C VAL A 108 3.80 5.88 -15.37
N LEU A 109 3.02 5.51 -14.35
CA LEU A 109 1.81 4.69 -14.53
C LEU A 109 0.75 5.43 -15.34
N THR A 110 0.51 6.71 -15.01
CA THR A 110 -0.48 7.54 -15.71
C THR A 110 -0.12 7.71 -17.18
N ALA A 111 1.15 7.90 -17.51
CA ALA A 111 1.63 7.97 -18.90
C ALA A 111 1.39 6.67 -19.70
N GLN A 112 1.20 5.53 -19.02
CA GLN A 112 0.83 4.24 -19.62
C GLN A 112 -0.69 3.97 -19.56
N GLY A 113 -1.50 4.95 -19.18
CA GLY A 113 -2.96 4.81 -19.08
C GLY A 113 -3.43 4.02 -17.85
N ILE A 114 -2.58 3.85 -16.84
CA ILE A 114 -2.93 3.28 -15.54
C ILE A 114 -3.04 4.41 -14.53
N ALA A 115 -4.25 4.81 -14.17
CA ALA A 115 -4.49 5.74 -13.07
C ALA A 115 -4.33 5.00 -11.73
N PRO A 116 -3.33 5.28 -10.90
CA PRO A 116 -3.20 4.65 -9.59
C PRO A 116 -3.87 5.49 -8.49
N LEU A 117 -4.20 4.84 -7.38
CA LEU A 117 -4.38 5.49 -6.10
C LEU A 117 -3.04 5.48 -5.37
N VAL A 118 -2.58 6.64 -4.92
CA VAL A 118 -1.43 6.74 -4.02
C VAL A 118 -1.93 6.98 -2.61
N THR A 119 -1.35 6.28 -1.64
CA THR A 119 -1.64 6.51 -0.21
C THR A 119 -0.34 6.66 0.57
N PHE A 120 -0.34 7.55 1.56
CA PHE A 120 0.67 7.50 2.60
C PHE A 120 0.51 6.20 3.40
N SER A 121 1.58 5.50 3.72
CA SER A 121 1.53 4.20 4.41
C SER A 121 1.08 4.30 5.88
N GLY A 122 1.19 5.50 6.45
CA GLY A 122 1.05 5.76 7.90
C GLY A 122 2.40 5.77 8.63
N SER A 123 3.53 5.58 7.93
CA SER A 123 4.89 5.56 8.50
C SER A 123 5.89 6.28 7.59
N ASP A 124 6.75 5.56 6.92
CA ASP A 124 7.93 6.03 6.20
C ASP A 124 7.87 5.81 4.69
N GLY A 125 6.67 5.56 4.14
CA GLY A 125 6.54 5.25 2.73
C GLY A 125 5.18 5.60 2.14
N PHE A 126 5.00 5.13 0.90
CA PHE A 126 3.78 5.30 0.12
C PHE A 126 3.39 3.99 -0.56
N HIS A 127 2.09 3.73 -0.61
CA HIS A 127 1.53 2.65 -1.36
C HIS A 127 0.92 3.18 -2.66
N VAL A 128 1.20 2.52 -3.77
CA VAL A 128 0.60 2.83 -5.07
C VAL A 128 -0.22 1.62 -5.51
N MET A 129 -1.51 1.80 -5.80
CA MET A 129 -2.40 0.67 -6.00
C MET A 129 -3.53 0.96 -6.98
N TRP A 130 -4.03 -0.11 -7.63
CA TRP A 130 -5.23 -0.10 -8.46
C TRP A 130 -5.91 -1.47 -8.45
N ASP A 131 -7.18 -1.52 -8.86
CA ASP A 131 -7.99 -2.74 -8.88
C ASP A 131 -8.05 -3.34 -10.30
N VAL A 132 -7.88 -4.66 -10.38
CA VAL A 132 -8.11 -5.45 -11.59
C VAL A 132 -9.22 -6.46 -11.29
N PRO A 133 -10.49 -6.10 -11.52
CA PRO A 133 -11.64 -6.85 -11.03
C PRO A 133 -11.87 -8.18 -11.76
N ARG A 134 -11.28 -8.37 -12.94
CA ARG A 134 -11.45 -9.58 -13.75
C ARG A 134 -10.11 -10.15 -14.18
N LEU A 135 -9.77 -11.33 -13.66
CA LEU A 135 -8.49 -12.00 -13.90
C LEU A 135 -8.56 -13.04 -15.03
N GLY A 136 -9.76 -13.36 -15.53
CA GLY A 136 -9.97 -14.39 -16.54
C GLY A 136 -9.54 -15.76 -16.01
N LYS A 137 -8.85 -16.54 -16.88
CA LYS A 137 -8.30 -17.87 -16.54
C LYS A 137 -6.82 -17.79 -16.10
N THR A 138 -6.34 -16.63 -15.63
CA THR A 138 -4.96 -16.48 -15.16
C THR A 138 -4.79 -17.20 -13.83
N SER A 139 -3.82 -18.11 -13.74
CA SER A 139 -3.49 -18.79 -12.49
C SER A 139 -2.86 -17.84 -11.49
N ASP A 140 -2.95 -18.17 -10.20
CA ASP A 140 -2.35 -17.36 -9.14
C ASP A 140 -0.84 -17.21 -9.31
N ALA A 141 -0.13 -18.27 -9.69
CA ALA A 141 1.31 -18.22 -9.94
C ALA A 141 1.64 -17.25 -11.09
N ALA A 142 0.91 -17.32 -12.21
CA ALA A 142 1.10 -16.39 -13.33
C ALA A 142 0.76 -14.94 -12.98
N LEU A 143 -0.19 -14.74 -12.07
CA LEU A 143 -0.57 -13.42 -11.59
C LEU A 143 0.49 -12.84 -10.65
N TRP A 144 1.08 -13.66 -9.75
CA TRP A 144 2.20 -13.22 -8.90
C TRP A 144 3.42 -12.80 -9.72
N GLU A 145 3.76 -13.57 -10.76
CA GLU A 145 4.86 -13.20 -11.67
C GLU A 145 4.56 -11.90 -12.43
N LEU A 146 3.31 -11.71 -12.86
CA LEU A 146 2.90 -10.48 -13.53
C LEU A 146 3.00 -9.26 -12.58
N GLU A 147 2.56 -9.39 -11.33
CA GLU A 147 2.66 -8.33 -10.33
C GLU A 147 4.12 -7.98 -10.01
N ARG A 148 4.99 -8.99 -9.82
CA ARG A 148 6.43 -8.74 -9.63
C ARG A 148 7.06 -8.08 -10.85
N ALA A 149 6.69 -8.50 -12.05
CA ALA A 149 7.16 -7.85 -13.29
C ALA A 149 6.74 -6.38 -13.34
N VAL A 150 5.53 -6.05 -12.89
CA VAL A 150 5.08 -4.65 -12.76
C VAL A 150 5.96 -3.88 -11.81
N VAL A 151 6.20 -4.39 -10.60
CA VAL A 151 7.05 -3.70 -9.60
C VAL A 151 8.45 -3.45 -10.16
N ARG A 152 9.08 -4.47 -10.77
CA ARG A 152 10.43 -4.36 -11.35
C ARG A 152 10.49 -3.35 -12.48
N SER A 153 9.52 -3.39 -13.41
CA SER A 153 9.50 -2.46 -14.55
C SER A 153 9.22 -1.02 -14.10
N VAL A 154 8.33 -0.82 -13.12
CA VAL A 154 8.10 0.52 -12.53
C VAL A 154 9.36 1.00 -11.82
N ALA A 155 10.02 0.16 -11.02
CA ALA A 155 11.27 0.50 -10.33
C ALA A 155 12.35 0.94 -11.33
N CYS A 156 12.52 0.20 -12.44
CA CYS A 156 13.46 0.53 -13.51
C CYS A 156 13.18 1.90 -14.15
N GLU A 157 11.92 2.17 -14.52
CA GLU A 157 11.55 3.46 -15.13
C GLU A 157 11.68 4.62 -14.15
N VAL A 158 11.29 4.44 -12.88
CA VAL A 158 11.41 5.45 -11.83
C VAL A 158 12.88 5.71 -11.53
N GLU A 159 13.72 4.68 -11.44
CA GLU A 159 15.15 4.86 -11.22
C GLU A 159 15.79 5.70 -12.33
N ARG A 160 15.44 5.43 -13.60
CA ARG A 160 15.91 6.23 -14.73
C ARG A 160 15.55 7.71 -14.58
N LEU A 161 14.31 8.02 -14.16
CA LEU A 161 13.89 9.40 -13.94
C LEU A 161 14.61 10.04 -12.74
N LEU A 162 14.77 9.32 -11.62
CA LEU A 162 15.49 9.82 -10.44
C LEU A 162 16.98 10.11 -10.73
N ARG A 163 17.60 9.43 -11.69
CA ARG A 163 18.99 9.73 -12.06
C ARG A 163 19.13 11.12 -12.69
N ASP A 164 18.14 11.56 -13.44
CA ASP A 164 18.15 12.84 -14.16
C ASP A 164 17.46 13.97 -13.39
N ASP A 165 16.62 13.64 -12.38
CA ASP A 165 15.89 14.64 -11.62
C ASP A 165 16.80 15.38 -10.61
N PRO A 166 16.96 16.73 -10.70
CA PRO A 166 17.73 17.48 -9.71
C PRO A 166 17.24 17.29 -8.26
N ALA A 167 15.92 17.12 -8.06
CA ALA A 167 15.33 16.90 -6.74
C ALA A 167 15.76 15.57 -6.10
N ALA A 168 16.19 14.60 -6.91
CA ALA A 168 16.70 13.31 -6.42
C ALA A 168 18.18 13.34 -6.02
N ARG A 169 18.82 14.51 -6.00
CA ARG A 169 20.21 14.65 -5.54
C ARG A 169 20.45 14.02 -4.15
N PRO A 170 19.61 14.24 -3.12
CA PRO A 170 19.81 13.62 -1.81
C PRO A 170 19.80 12.08 -1.86
N ILE A 171 18.96 11.47 -2.75
CA ILE A 171 18.91 10.02 -2.94
C ILE A 171 20.25 9.55 -3.54
N ARG A 172 20.73 10.20 -4.61
CA ARG A 172 21.99 9.84 -5.27
C ARG A 172 23.21 9.97 -4.35
N GLU A 173 23.25 11.01 -3.53
CA GLU A 173 24.31 11.22 -2.56
C GLU A 173 24.30 10.16 -1.45
N ALA A 174 23.11 9.77 -0.98
CA ALA A 174 22.97 8.75 0.04
C ALA A 174 23.38 7.35 -0.43
N VAL A 175 23.08 7.01 -1.68
CA VAL A 175 23.37 5.68 -2.26
C VAL A 175 24.82 5.57 -2.72
N GLY A 176 25.36 6.66 -3.24
CA GLY A 176 26.72 6.70 -3.82
C GLY A 176 26.76 6.46 -5.31
N ALA A 177 27.88 6.85 -5.93
CA ALA A 177 28.06 6.77 -7.37
C ALA A 177 28.05 5.31 -7.87
N GLY A 178 27.32 5.07 -8.95
CA GLY A 178 27.27 3.75 -9.59
C GLY A 178 26.37 2.72 -8.90
N GLN A 179 25.79 3.05 -7.73
CA GLN A 179 24.88 2.13 -7.04
C GLN A 179 23.43 2.28 -7.56
N PRO A 180 22.59 1.23 -7.41
CA PRO A 180 21.17 1.32 -7.72
C PRO A 180 20.47 2.29 -6.74
N LEU A 181 19.60 3.16 -7.26
CA LEU A 181 18.80 4.08 -6.44
C LEU A 181 17.58 3.38 -5.84
N ILE A 182 17.14 2.30 -6.48
CA ILE A 182 15.98 1.49 -6.07
C ILE A 182 16.40 0.02 -6.01
N THR A 183 15.94 -0.67 -4.96
CA THR A 183 15.96 -2.14 -4.88
C THR A 183 14.53 -2.67 -4.79
N THR A 184 14.29 -3.89 -5.31
CA THR A 184 12.97 -4.53 -5.21
C THR A 184 12.93 -5.64 -4.16
N SER A 185 14.02 -5.85 -3.43
CA SER A 185 14.11 -6.91 -2.43
C SER A 185 14.41 -6.36 -1.04
N SER A 186 13.50 -6.59 -0.10
CA SER A 186 13.71 -6.30 1.32
C SER A 186 14.82 -7.15 1.96
N ALA A 187 15.19 -8.27 1.33
CA ALA A 187 16.30 -9.12 1.75
C ALA A 187 17.68 -8.62 1.26
N ASP A 188 17.69 -7.64 0.35
CA ASP A 188 18.93 -7.04 -0.15
C ASP A 188 19.61 -6.22 0.96
N ARG A 189 20.74 -6.76 1.44
CA ARG A 189 21.57 -6.14 2.48
C ARG A 189 22.73 -5.31 1.93
N GLU A 190 23.04 -5.48 0.66
CA GLU A 190 24.08 -4.74 -0.03
C GLU A 190 23.62 -3.31 -0.36
N HIS A 191 22.38 -3.15 -0.78
CA HIS A 191 21.81 -1.87 -1.20
C HIS A 191 20.82 -1.29 -0.18
N VAL A 192 21.15 -1.36 1.12
CA VAL A 192 20.30 -0.83 2.21
C VAL A 192 20.06 0.67 2.12
N GLN A 193 20.88 1.38 1.35
CA GLN A 193 20.79 2.82 1.12
C GLN A 193 19.81 3.17 -0.02
N ALA A 194 19.45 2.20 -0.86
CA ALA A 194 18.48 2.39 -1.94
C ALA A 194 17.05 2.48 -1.40
N LEU A 195 16.18 3.18 -2.11
CA LEU A 195 14.73 3.10 -1.87
C LEU A 195 14.25 1.67 -2.12
N LEU A 196 13.28 1.22 -1.33
CA LEU A 196 12.71 -0.11 -1.50
C LEU A 196 11.36 -0.04 -2.23
N PHE A 197 11.26 -0.79 -3.34
CA PHE A 197 10.00 -1.13 -3.99
C PHE A 197 9.74 -2.60 -3.69
N ASP A 198 9.09 -2.91 -2.55
CA ASP A 198 9.10 -4.26 -2.01
C ASP A 198 8.23 -5.25 -2.79
N GLU A 199 8.86 -6.11 -3.60
CA GLU A 199 8.18 -7.23 -4.25
C GLU A 199 7.97 -8.45 -3.34
N TYR A 200 8.63 -8.49 -2.18
CA TYR A 200 8.53 -9.61 -1.26
C TYR A 200 7.16 -9.72 -0.57
N ILE A 201 6.40 -8.62 -0.59
CA ILE A 201 5.01 -8.63 -0.14
C ILE A 201 4.09 -9.44 -1.06
N LEU A 202 4.49 -9.68 -2.34
CA LEU A 202 3.70 -10.35 -3.36
C LEU A 202 3.84 -11.88 -3.26
N LYS A 203 3.06 -12.47 -2.38
CA LYS A 203 3.06 -13.92 -2.06
C LYS A 203 1.67 -14.39 -1.61
N ASP A 204 1.51 -15.70 -1.52
CA ASP A 204 0.32 -16.27 -0.92
C ASP A 204 0.09 -15.69 0.48
N ASN A 205 -1.13 -15.39 0.81
CA ASN A 205 -1.52 -14.68 2.03
C ASN A 205 -1.02 -13.22 2.14
N ALA A 206 -0.69 -12.57 1.02
CA ALA A 206 -0.36 -11.15 0.99
C ALA A 206 -1.51 -10.30 1.52
N ASN A 207 -1.25 -9.63 2.63
CA ASN A 207 -2.18 -8.67 3.22
C ASN A 207 -1.55 -7.28 3.13
N PHE A 208 -2.34 -6.32 2.68
CA PHE A 208 -1.88 -4.97 2.44
C PHE A 208 -2.69 -3.98 3.26
N ARG A 209 -2.03 -3.03 3.90
CA ARG A 209 -2.68 -2.01 4.72
C ARG A 209 -3.65 -1.21 3.88
N VAL A 210 -4.92 -1.20 4.29
CA VAL A 210 -5.94 -0.47 3.53
C VAL A 210 -5.89 1.03 3.83
N PRO A 211 -6.32 1.88 2.89
CA PRO A 211 -6.53 3.30 3.15
C PRO A 211 -7.42 3.51 4.38
N PHE A 212 -7.13 4.53 5.17
CA PHE A 212 -7.75 4.85 6.46
C PHE A 212 -7.44 3.89 7.62
N SER A 213 -6.60 2.88 7.43
CA SER A 213 -6.10 2.04 8.51
C SER A 213 -5.03 2.79 9.32
N ILE A 214 -5.04 2.62 10.63
CA ILE A 214 -4.01 3.19 11.51
C ILE A 214 -2.74 2.34 11.44
N HIS A 215 -1.59 3.01 11.36
CA HIS A 215 -0.30 2.35 11.53
C HIS A 215 0.00 2.18 13.04
N PRO A 216 0.27 0.95 13.51
CA PRO A 216 0.27 0.68 14.96
C PRO A 216 1.41 1.35 15.73
N HIS A 217 2.55 1.65 15.09
CA HIS A 217 3.69 2.27 15.78
C HIS A 217 3.63 3.79 15.78
N THR A 218 3.18 4.41 14.70
CA THR A 218 3.11 5.87 14.57
C THR A 218 1.80 6.45 15.08
N GLY A 219 0.71 5.67 15.05
CA GLY A 219 -0.65 6.14 15.32
C GLY A 219 -1.25 6.98 14.19
N LEU A 220 -0.55 7.13 13.05
CA LEU A 220 -1.03 7.86 11.90
C LEU A 220 -1.90 6.95 11.01
N ALA A 221 -2.82 7.55 10.27
CA ALA A 221 -3.64 6.84 9.31
C ALA A 221 -2.93 6.72 7.95
N SER A 222 -3.15 5.60 7.24
CA SER A 222 -2.89 5.55 5.81
C SER A 222 -3.93 6.39 5.10
N VAL A 223 -3.51 7.35 4.26
CA VAL A 223 -4.43 8.29 3.63
C VAL A 223 -4.25 8.39 2.13
N PRO A 224 -5.35 8.38 1.33
CA PRO A 224 -5.30 8.61 -0.10
C PRO A 224 -4.82 10.03 -0.42
N LEU A 225 -3.98 10.16 -1.43
CA LEU A 225 -3.43 11.43 -1.90
C LEU A 225 -3.64 11.54 -3.41
N ASP A 226 -4.16 12.67 -3.87
CA ASP A 226 -4.08 13.00 -5.27
C ASP A 226 -2.66 13.49 -5.64
N ARG A 227 -2.39 13.65 -6.93
CA ARG A 227 -1.06 14.02 -7.42
C ARG A 227 -0.58 15.39 -6.89
N ALA A 228 -1.46 16.34 -6.74
CA ALA A 228 -1.12 17.67 -6.24
C ALA A 228 -0.83 17.65 -4.74
N HIS A 229 -1.69 16.99 -3.97
CA HIS A 229 -1.53 16.83 -2.53
C HIS A 229 -0.29 15.98 -2.17
N LEU A 230 0.01 14.95 -2.95
CA LEU A 230 1.22 14.13 -2.76
C LEU A 230 2.50 14.98 -2.74
N ALA A 231 2.57 16.06 -3.53
CA ALA A 231 3.75 16.91 -3.59
C ALA A 231 3.98 17.75 -2.32
N THR A 232 2.92 18.06 -1.58
CA THR A 232 2.96 18.98 -0.42
C THR A 232 2.61 18.30 0.91
N PHE A 233 2.15 17.05 0.87
CA PHE A 233 1.69 16.29 2.03
C PHE A 233 2.72 16.25 3.16
N THR A 234 2.25 16.38 4.39
CA THR A 234 3.04 16.16 5.60
C THR A 234 2.38 15.09 6.51
N PRO A 235 3.18 14.29 7.25
CA PRO A 235 2.63 13.22 8.09
C PRO A 235 1.63 13.69 9.16
N GLU A 236 1.75 14.93 9.62
CA GLU A 236 0.84 15.53 10.61
C GLU A 236 -0.61 15.58 10.12
N GLU A 237 -0.81 15.71 8.81
CA GLU A 237 -2.12 15.69 8.17
C GLU A 237 -2.80 14.33 8.30
N ALA A 238 -2.02 13.25 8.45
CA ALA A 238 -2.52 11.88 8.64
C ALA A 238 -2.90 11.54 10.08
N SER A 239 -2.94 12.53 10.98
CA SER A 239 -3.44 12.29 12.35
C SER A 239 -4.90 11.82 12.30
N PRO A 240 -5.30 10.85 13.17
CA PRO A 240 -6.67 10.33 13.18
C PRO A 240 -7.75 11.43 13.28
N LYS A 241 -7.47 12.49 14.04
CA LYS A 241 -8.37 13.64 14.19
C LYS A 241 -8.57 14.40 12.88
N ALA A 242 -7.49 14.69 12.15
CA ALA A 242 -7.55 15.41 10.88
C ALA A 242 -8.25 14.58 9.80
N VAL A 243 -7.90 13.28 9.72
CA VAL A 243 -8.47 12.35 8.73
C VAL A 243 -9.96 12.11 8.96
N ALA A 244 -10.39 11.96 10.22
CA ALA A 244 -11.81 11.79 10.56
C ALA A 244 -12.66 12.98 10.11
N ALA A 245 -12.12 14.21 10.21
CA ALA A 245 -12.87 15.43 9.96
C ALA A 245 -13.14 15.70 8.47
N GLN A 246 -12.15 15.49 7.58
CA GLN A 246 -12.23 16.09 6.23
C GLN A 246 -11.70 15.23 5.08
N TRP A 247 -11.12 14.04 5.32
CA TRP A 247 -10.47 13.32 4.23
C TRP A 247 -11.49 12.75 3.22
N PRO A 248 -11.33 13.02 1.92
CA PRO A 248 -12.32 12.60 0.92
C PRO A 248 -12.32 11.08 0.71
N ILE A 249 -13.46 10.57 0.27
CA ILE A 249 -13.57 9.19 -0.23
C ILE A 249 -12.93 9.14 -1.62
N THR A 250 -11.90 8.33 -1.77
CA THR A 250 -11.26 8.09 -3.06
C THR A 250 -11.37 6.61 -3.40
N PRO A 251 -12.25 6.23 -4.34
CA PRO A 251 -12.37 4.84 -4.75
C PRO A 251 -11.11 4.37 -5.47
N LEU A 252 -10.82 3.08 -5.36
CA LEU A 252 -9.69 2.49 -6.06
C LEU A 252 -9.94 2.48 -7.57
N PRO A 253 -9.07 3.07 -8.39
CA PRO A 253 -9.20 3.05 -9.84
C PRO A 253 -9.18 1.62 -10.39
N ARG A 254 -9.93 1.38 -11.46
CA ARG A 254 -10.09 0.05 -12.05
C ARG A 254 -9.47 -0.03 -13.43
N HIS A 255 -8.68 -1.09 -13.63
CA HIS A 255 -8.04 -1.38 -14.89
C HIS A 255 -8.26 -2.83 -15.31
N THR A 256 -8.06 -3.11 -16.58
CA THR A 256 -8.12 -4.47 -17.11
C THR A 256 -6.74 -5.12 -17.07
N LEU A 257 -6.70 -6.44 -16.95
CA LEU A 257 -5.45 -7.20 -17.05
C LEU A 257 -4.76 -6.98 -18.40
N ARG A 258 -5.53 -6.70 -19.46
CA ARG A 258 -5.00 -6.35 -20.78
C ARG A 258 -4.20 -5.05 -20.75
N GLN A 259 -4.71 -4.00 -20.10
CA GLN A 259 -3.99 -2.73 -19.95
C GLN A 259 -2.67 -2.92 -19.21
N VAL A 260 -2.66 -3.70 -18.12
CA VAL A 260 -1.45 -4.02 -17.37
C VAL A 260 -0.41 -4.73 -18.26
N ARG A 261 -0.83 -5.72 -19.07
CA ARG A 261 0.06 -6.43 -20.00
C ARG A 261 0.60 -5.52 -21.11
N GLN A 262 -0.23 -4.65 -21.66
CA GLN A 262 0.19 -3.67 -22.67
C GLN A 262 1.21 -2.68 -22.12
N MET A 263 1.03 -2.23 -20.89
CA MET A 263 2.00 -1.39 -20.17
C MET A 263 3.36 -2.09 -20.05
N LEU A 264 3.39 -3.33 -19.59
CA LEU A 264 4.64 -4.10 -19.44
C LEU A 264 5.34 -4.33 -20.79
N GLU A 265 4.60 -4.62 -21.84
CA GLU A 265 5.18 -4.78 -23.16
C GLU A 265 5.82 -3.48 -23.65
N ALA A 266 5.17 -2.34 -23.42
CA ALA A 266 5.71 -1.04 -23.78
C ALA A 266 7.02 -0.72 -23.02
N TRP A 267 7.16 -1.13 -21.77
CA TRP A 267 8.39 -0.94 -20.98
C TRP A 267 9.50 -1.92 -21.39
N ARG A 268 9.16 -3.17 -21.65
CA ARG A 268 10.10 -4.16 -22.15
C ARG A 268 10.78 -3.71 -23.44
N LEU A 269 10.03 -3.08 -24.37
CA LEU A 269 10.59 -2.51 -25.60
C LEU A 269 11.55 -1.35 -25.35
N ARG A 270 11.51 -0.74 -24.18
CA ARG A 270 12.41 0.34 -23.73
C ARG A 270 13.57 -0.14 -22.84
N GLY A 271 13.66 -1.43 -22.59
CA GLY A 271 14.73 -2.03 -21.79
C GLY A 271 14.46 -2.10 -20.28
N CYS A 272 13.22 -1.90 -19.87
CA CYS A 272 12.71 -2.19 -18.55
C CYS A 272 11.65 -3.31 -18.62
#